data_d41c6eded3a412da63aff7e325f9b81c
#
_entry.id   d41c6eded3a412da63aff7e325f9b81c
#
_cell.length_a   1.000
_cell.length_b   1.000
_cell.length_c   1.000
_cell.angle_alpha   90.00
_cell.angle_beta   90.00
_cell.angle_gamma   90.00
#
_symmetry.space_group_name_H-M   'P 1'
#
loop_
_entity.id
_entity.type
_entity.pdbx_description
1 polymer ?
#
loop_
_entity_poly.entity_id
_entity_poly.type
_entity_poly.pdbx_seq_one_letter_code
_entity_poly.pdbx_strand_id
1 'polypeptide(L)'
;MIPKVSPWKKDTVASLTDMLSKGGTLAVIDIHGVPAGAMLGMRANLRTSMNIQVAKKRLMKLAWEATGNDFSDLEELYASAVQPALVQTDMNSFEVFSELKKTEAGRAAKPGDVAPHDIIVEKMDTGMPPGPVSYTHLRAHET
;
A
#
# COMPACT_ATOMS: atom_id res chain seq x y z
N MET A 1 -12.43 -27.51 -23.49
CA MET A 1 -12.92 -26.12 -23.59
C MET A 1 -11.83 -25.18 -23.17
N ILE A 2 -11.29 -24.35 -24.07
CA ILE A 2 -10.31 -23.32 -23.71
C ILE A 2 -11.05 -22.20 -22.97
N PRO A 3 -10.71 -21.87 -21.74
CA PRO A 3 -11.43 -20.83 -21.00
C PRO A 3 -11.27 -19.48 -21.72
N LYS A 4 -12.40 -18.84 -22.05
CA LYS A 4 -12.40 -17.52 -22.67
C LYS A 4 -11.85 -16.50 -21.67
N VAL A 5 -10.61 -16.09 -21.83
CA VAL A 5 -9.96 -15.07 -20.98
C VAL A 5 -10.57 -13.71 -21.31
N SER A 6 -11.06 -13.01 -20.28
CA SER A 6 -11.61 -11.66 -20.44
C SER A 6 -10.57 -10.66 -20.97
N PRO A 7 -10.92 -9.79 -21.95
CA PRO A 7 -9.97 -8.86 -22.57
C PRO A 7 -9.18 -8.02 -21.57
N TRP A 8 -9.85 -7.45 -20.56
CA TRP A 8 -9.20 -6.62 -19.54
C TRP A 8 -8.04 -7.33 -18.80
N LYS A 9 -8.09 -8.66 -18.64
CA LYS A 9 -7.01 -9.40 -18.00
C LYS A 9 -5.78 -9.46 -18.90
N LYS A 10 -5.99 -9.60 -20.20
CA LYS A 10 -4.91 -9.58 -21.19
C LYS A 10 -4.26 -8.20 -21.23
N ASP A 11 -5.08 -7.14 -21.24
CA ASP A 11 -4.63 -5.76 -21.24
C ASP A 11 -3.84 -5.44 -19.95
N THR A 12 -4.32 -5.95 -18.80
CA THR A 12 -3.59 -5.79 -17.54
C THR A 12 -2.23 -6.48 -17.58
N VAL A 13 -2.16 -7.71 -18.05
CA VAL A 13 -0.87 -8.44 -18.16
C VAL A 13 0.06 -7.72 -19.13
N ALA A 14 -0.43 -7.27 -20.28
CA ALA A 14 0.35 -6.53 -21.25
C ALA A 14 0.92 -5.22 -20.66
N SER A 15 0.09 -4.46 -19.92
CA SER A 15 0.51 -3.24 -19.24
C SER A 15 1.58 -3.51 -18.16
N LEU A 16 1.44 -4.60 -17.40
CA LEU A 16 2.43 -5.00 -16.40
C LEU A 16 3.76 -5.44 -17.06
N THR A 17 3.68 -6.21 -18.13
CA THR A 17 4.87 -6.64 -18.90
C THR A 17 5.60 -5.43 -19.48
N ASP A 18 4.87 -4.45 -20.01
CA ASP A 18 5.44 -3.19 -20.48
C ASP A 18 6.15 -2.40 -19.36
N MET A 19 5.54 -2.31 -18.17
CA MET A 19 6.20 -1.71 -17.01
C MET A 19 7.49 -2.41 -16.61
N LEU A 20 7.48 -3.74 -16.57
CA LEU A 20 8.65 -4.55 -16.20
C LEU A 20 9.78 -4.44 -17.25
N SER A 21 9.42 -4.20 -18.51
CA SER A 21 10.38 -4.11 -19.62
C SER A 21 11.00 -2.72 -19.79
N LYS A 22 10.37 -1.67 -19.25
CA LYS A 22 10.85 -0.28 -19.39
C LYS A 22 12.18 0.00 -18.69
N GLY A 23 12.59 -0.87 -17.77
CA GLY A 23 13.78 -0.63 -16.95
C GLY A 23 13.53 0.42 -15.86
N GLY A 24 14.61 0.88 -15.24
CA GLY A 24 14.53 1.78 -14.08
C GLY A 24 14.42 1.02 -12.76
N THR A 25 13.98 1.72 -11.72
CA THR A 25 13.78 1.14 -10.39
C THR A 25 12.40 0.51 -10.29
N LEU A 26 12.37 -0.78 -9.93
CA LEU A 26 11.15 -1.50 -9.60
C LEU A 26 11.06 -1.68 -8.08
N ALA A 27 9.91 -1.39 -7.52
CA ALA A 27 9.65 -1.56 -6.09
C ALA A 27 8.27 -2.17 -5.85
N VAL A 28 8.14 -2.88 -4.75
CA VAL A 28 6.87 -3.40 -4.26
C VAL A 28 6.48 -2.65 -3.01
N ILE A 29 5.27 -2.12 -2.97
CA ILE A 29 4.69 -1.48 -1.79
C ILE A 29 3.46 -2.26 -1.34
N ASP A 30 3.27 -2.41 -0.04
CA ASP A 30 2.03 -2.95 0.52
C ASP A 30 1.08 -1.80 0.86
N ILE A 31 -0.07 -1.78 0.21
CA ILE A 31 -1.12 -0.77 0.41
C ILE A 31 -2.22 -1.23 1.35
N HIS A 32 -1.98 -2.33 2.08
CA HIS A 32 -2.95 -2.86 3.02
C HIS A 32 -3.34 -1.83 4.08
N GLY A 33 -4.64 -1.66 4.30
CA GLY A 33 -5.15 -0.73 5.29
C GLY A 33 -5.11 0.76 4.90
N VAL A 34 -4.53 1.11 3.75
CA VAL A 34 -4.53 2.51 3.27
C VAL A 34 -5.95 2.91 2.85
N PRO A 35 -6.51 4.02 3.39
CA PRO A 35 -7.81 4.52 2.97
C PRO A 35 -7.83 4.89 1.48
N ALA A 36 -8.95 4.65 0.80
CA ALA A 36 -9.07 4.92 -0.63
C ALA A 36 -8.78 6.39 -0.99
N GLY A 37 -9.21 7.34 -0.14
CA GLY A 37 -8.92 8.77 -0.32
C GLY A 37 -7.44 9.10 -0.25
N ALA A 38 -6.71 8.52 0.72
CA ALA A 38 -5.26 8.67 0.85
C ALA A 38 -4.53 8.07 -0.37
N MET A 39 -4.98 6.89 -0.83
CA MET A 39 -4.42 6.24 -2.02
C MET A 39 -4.62 7.08 -3.29
N LEU A 40 -5.77 7.72 -3.44
CA LEU A 40 -6.04 8.62 -4.56
C LEU A 40 -5.14 9.87 -4.51
N GLY A 41 -5.00 10.47 -3.33
CA GLY A 41 -4.09 11.62 -3.11
C GLY A 41 -2.64 11.25 -3.41
N MET A 42 -2.17 10.13 -2.89
CA MET A 42 -0.82 9.62 -3.16
C MET A 42 -0.58 9.41 -4.66
N ARG A 43 -1.50 8.76 -5.36
CA ARG A 43 -1.39 8.55 -6.81
C ARG A 43 -1.43 9.85 -7.61
N ALA A 44 -2.21 10.83 -7.18
CA ALA A 44 -2.25 12.14 -7.84
C ALA A 44 -0.92 12.89 -7.69
N ASN A 45 -0.33 12.88 -6.49
CA ASN A 45 0.94 13.55 -6.19
C ASN A 45 2.13 12.89 -6.87
N LEU A 46 2.13 11.56 -6.94
CA LEU A 46 3.27 10.79 -7.47
C LEU A 46 3.15 10.44 -8.95
N ARG A 47 2.05 10.80 -9.61
CA ARG A 47 1.75 10.45 -11.00
C ARG A 47 2.80 10.90 -12.02
N THR A 48 3.50 12.00 -11.72
CA THR A 48 4.54 12.56 -12.60
C THR A 48 5.90 11.92 -12.39
N SER A 49 6.15 11.35 -11.21
CA SER A 49 7.44 10.82 -10.82
C SER A 49 7.50 9.29 -10.82
N MET A 50 6.38 8.64 -10.59
CA MET A 50 6.34 7.17 -10.57
C MET A 50 5.00 6.60 -11.06
N ASN A 51 5.07 5.40 -11.63
CA ASN A 51 3.91 4.64 -12.06
C ASN A 51 3.57 3.57 -11.03
N ILE A 52 2.39 3.67 -10.43
CA ILE A 52 1.91 2.74 -9.40
C ILE A 52 0.76 1.92 -9.97
N GLN A 53 0.95 0.61 -10.07
CA GLN A 53 -0.07 -0.29 -10.58
C GLN A 53 -0.40 -1.39 -9.56
N VAL A 54 -1.68 -1.53 -9.26
CA VAL A 54 -2.22 -2.59 -8.40
C VAL A 54 -2.78 -3.68 -9.29
N ALA A 55 -2.34 -4.90 -9.10
CA ALA A 55 -2.82 -6.04 -9.85
C ALA A 55 -3.01 -7.28 -8.95
N LYS A 56 -3.85 -8.20 -9.41
CA LYS A 56 -3.99 -9.49 -8.74
C LYS A 56 -2.67 -10.27 -8.82
N LYS A 57 -2.24 -10.90 -7.73
CA LYS A 57 -1.00 -11.69 -7.66
C LYS A 57 -0.84 -12.67 -8.84
N ARG A 58 -1.93 -13.34 -9.23
CA ARG A 58 -1.92 -14.26 -10.37
C ARG A 58 -1.62 -13.60 -11.72
N LEU A 59 -2.11 -12.37 -11.96
CA LEU A 59 -1.85 -11.63 -13.20
C LEU A 59 -0.41 -11.12 -13.22
N MET A 60 0.11 -10.72 -12.07
CA MET A 60 1.50 -10.31 -11.92
C MET A 60 2.45 -11.48 -12.22
N LYS A 61 2.16 -12.68 -11.69
CA LYS A 61 2.94 -13.87 -11.97
C LYS A 61 3.04 -14.16 -13.48
N LEU A 62 1.91 -14.06 -14.20
CA LEU A 62 1.90 -14.22 -15.65
C LEU A 62 2.72 -13.15 -16.38
N ALA A 63 2.76 -11.91 -15.84
CA ALA A 63 3.57 -10.84 -16.42
C ALA A 63 5.08 -11.11 -16.24
N TRP A 64 5.50 -11.61 -15.07
CA TRP A 64 6.90 -12.00 -14.83
C TRP A 64 7.33 -13.16 -15.75
N GLU A 65 6.50 -14.21 -15.84
CA GLU A 65 6.75 -15.33 -16.74
C GLU A 65 6.87 -14.87 -18.21
N ALA A 66 6.05 -13.89 -18.61
CA ALA A 66 6.08 -13.34 -19.98
C ALA A 66 7.30 -12.47 -20.28
N THR A 67 7.88 -11.83 -19.25
CA THR A 67 9.05 -10.96 -19.42
C THR A 67 10.35 -11.77 -19.56
N GLY A 68 10.41 -12.97 -18.96
CA GLY A 68 11.57 -13.87 -19.04
C GLY A 68 12.82 -13.39 -18.27
N ASN A 69 12.73 -12.30 -17.51
CA ASN A 69 13.80 -11.84 -16.64
C ASN A 69 13.68 -12.48 -15.26
N ASP A 70 14.81 -12.56 -14.54
CA ASP A 70 14.81 -13.05 -13.16
C ASP A 70 14.31 -11.96 -12.19
N PHE A 71 13.10 -12.14 -11.71
CA PHE A 71 12.46 -11.28 -10.71
C PHE A 71 12.14 -12.05 -9.42
N SER A 72 12.88 -13.12 -9.11
CA SER A 72 12.60 -14.01 -7.98
C SER A 72 12.40 -13.26 -6.66
N ASP A 73 13.27 -12.32 -6.35
CA ASP A 73 13.20 -11.51 -5.11
C ASP A 73 11.94 -10.63 -5.07
N LEU A 74 11.61 -9.99 -6.20
CA LEU A 74 10.39 -9.16 -6.32
C LEU A 74 9.13 -10.02 -6.27
N GLU A 75 9.15 -11.21 -6.86
CA GLU A 75 8.04 -12.16 -6.82
C GLU A 75 7.77 -12.63 -5.39
N GLU A 76 8.80 -12.93 -4.63
CA GLU A 76 8.67 -13.33 -3.22
C GLU A 76 8.10 -12.19 -2.37
N LEU A 77 8.61 -10.96 -2.51
CA LEU A 77 8.07 -9.78 -1.83
C LEU A 77 6.61 -9.52 -2.21
N TYR A 78 6.27 -9.64 -3.49
CA TYR A 78 4.91 -9.43 -3.96
C TYR A 78 3.95 -10.52 -3.45
N ALA A 79 4.43 -11.74 -3.32
CA ALA A 79 3.65 -12.85 -2.79
C ALA A 79 3.40 -12.73 -1.28
N SER A 80 4.38 -12.25 -0.51
CA SER A 80 4.31 -12.09 0.95
C SER A 80 3.39 -10.94 1.36
N ALA A 81 3.38 -9.83 0.61
CA ALA A 81 2.55 -8.67 0.91
C ALA A 81 1.04 -8.99 0.84
N VAL A 82 0.24 -8.35 1.69
CA VAL A 82 -1.21 -8.57 1.77
C VAL A 82 -1.91 -7.96 0.55
N GLN A 83 -1.64 -6.68 0.26
CA GLN A 83 -2.17 -5.94 -0.89
C GLN A 83 -1.05 -5.26 -1.66
N PRO A 84 -0.27 -6.03 -2.43
CA PRO A 84 0.89 -5.49 -3.11
C PRO A 84 0.50 -4.58 -4.29
N ALA A 85 1.28 -3.52 -4.47
CA ALA A 85 1.30 -2.69 -5.65
C ALA A 85 2.72 -2.65 -6.21
N LEU A 86 2.83 -2.72 -7.54
CA LEU A 86 4.09 -2.54 -8.26
C LEU A 86 4.31 -1.06 -8.54
N VAL A 87 5.51 -0.59 -8.25
CA VAL A 87 5.97 0.76 -8.57
C VAL A 87 7.11 0.67 -9.57
N GLN A 88 7.04 1.47 -10.62
CA GLN A 88 8.11 1.64 -11.60
C GLN A 88 8.44 3.13 -11.71
N THR A 89 9.72 3.46 -11.66
CA THR A 89 10.21 4.84 -11.76
C THR A 89 11.66 4.88 -12.26
N ASP A 90 12.08 6.03 -12.75
CA ASP A 90 13.46 6.31 -13.11
C ASP A 90 14.28 6.87 -11.93
N MET A 91 13.62 7.11 -10.79
CA MET A 91 14.25 7.63 -9.56
C MET A 91 15.09 6.55 -8.86
N ASN A 92 16.05 7.00 -8.06
CA ASN A 92 16.83 6.12 -7.19
C ASN A 92 15.93 5.55 -6.07
N SER A 93 16.22 4.34 -5.59
CA SER A 93 15.47 3.66 -4.53
C SER A 93 15.34 4.49 -3.23
N PHE A 94 16.37 5.26 -2.87
CA PHE A 94 16.31 6.16 -1.70
C PHE A 94 15.37 7.36 -1.92
N GLU A 95 15.33 7.89 -3.14
CA GLU A 95 14.40 8.97 -3.51
C GLU A 95 12.96 8.45 -3.50
N VAL A 96 12.73 7.26 -4.05
CA VAL A 96 11.42 6.58 -4.02
C VAL A 96 10.93 6.44 -2.58
N PHE A 97 11.79 5.94 -1.68
CA PHE A 97 11.44 5.81 -0.28
C PHE A 97 11.11 7.16 0.38
N SER A 98 11.91 8.19 0.10
CA SER A 98 11.70 9.54 0.63
C SER A 98 10.39 10.16 0.15
N GLU A 99 10.06 9.99 -1.14
CA GLU A 99 8.81 10.49 -1.70
C GLU A 99 7.59 9.73 -1.15
N LEU A 100 7.67 8.41 -1.02
CA LEU A 100 6.60 7.63 -0.40
C LEU A 100 6.39 8.01 1.07
N LYS A 101 7.47 8.25 1.81
CA LYS A 101 7.40 8.68 3.21
C LYS A 101 6.74 10.05 3.38
N LYS A 102 6.92 10.98 2.44
CA LYS A 102 6.22 12.28 2.46
C LYS A 102 4.69 12.13 2.28
N THR A 103 4.24 11.05 1.67
CA THR A 103 2.81 10.77 1.47
C THR A 103 2.19 9.97 2.62
N GLU A 104 2.99 9.64 3.65
CA GLU A 104 2.50 8.96 4.84
C GLU A 104 1.42 9.78 5.53
N ALA A 105 0.27 9.18 5.77
CA ALA A 105 -0.87 9.82 6.41
C ALA A 105 -1.44 8.91 7.50
N GLY A 106 -1.70 9.48 8.67
CA GLY A 106 -2.40 8.79 9.73
C GLY A 106 -3.84 8.45 9.33
N ARG A 107 -4.34 7.32 9.77
CA ARG A 107 -5.76 6.97 9.67
C ARG A 107 -6.36 6.69 11.05
N ALA A 108 -7.66 6.89 11.19
CA ALA A 108 -8.37 6.45 12.39
C ALA A 108 -8.28 4.92 12.51
N ALA A 109 -7.94 4.44 13.70
CA ALA A 109 -7.90 3.02 13.99
C ALA A 109 -9.29 2.39 13.91
N LYS A 110 -9.35 1.16 13.48
CA LYS A 110 -10.57 0.34 13.44
C LYS A 110 -10.49 -0.77 14.46
N PRO A 111 -11.63 -1.30 14.93
CA PRO A 111 -11.63 -2.48 15.80
C PRO A 111 -10.85 -3.64 15.12
N GLY A 112 -9.89 -4.21 15.85
CA GLY A 112 -9.04 -5.29 15.37
C GLY A 112 -7.72 -4.84 14.70
N ASP A 113 -7.49 -3.54 14.53
CA ASP A 113 -6.18 -3.04 14.09
C ASP A 113 -5.14 -3.23 15.21
N VAL A 114 -3.94 -3.60 14.82
CA VAL A 114 -2.78 -3.69 15.71
C VAL A 114 -1.92 -2.46 15.52
N ALA A 115 -1.60 -1.76 16.60
CA ALA A 115 -0.71 -0.62 16.55
C ALA A 115 0.71 -1.06 16.17
N PRO A 116 1.41 -0.39 15.25
CA PRO A 116 2.76 -0.75 14.83
C PRO A 116 3.82 -0.49 15.93
N HIS A 117 3.51 0.37 16.88
CA HIS A 117 4.34 0.70 18.04
C HIS A 117 3.46 1.14 19.20
N ASP A 118 4.02 1.22 20.39
CA ASP A 118 3.31 1.65 21.58
C ASP A 118 2.85 3.10 21.44
N ILE A 119 1.57 3.34 21.77
CA ILE A 119 0.99 4.68 21.79
C ILE A 119 0.97 5.16 23.25
N ILE A 120 1.88 6.05 23.58
CA ILE A 120 1.98 6.64 24.92
C ILE A 120 1.23 7.97 24.89
N VAL A 121 0.20 8.08 25.72
CA VAL A 121 -0.53 9.34 25.93
C VAL A 121 -0.19 9.84 27.35
N GLU A 122 0.55 10.95 27.40
CA GLU A 122 0.89 11.59 28.67
C GLU A 122 -0.37 12.23 29.28
N LYS A 123 -0.35 12.37 30.62
CA LYS A 123 -1.44 13.04 31.34
C LYS A 123 -1.55 14.49 30.87
N MET A 124 -2.64 14.83 30.23
CA MET A 124 -2.92 16.17 29.72
C MET A 124 -4.38 16.57 30.00
N ASP A 125 -4.62 17.87 30.06
CA ASP A 125 -5.99 18.39 30.09
C ASP A 125 -6.59 18.24 28.67
N THR A 126 -7.72 17.55 28.59
CA THR A 126 -8.42 17.33 27.30
C THR A 126 -9.25 18.54 26.87
N GLY A 127 -9.41 19.56 27.73
CA GLY A 127 -10.26 20.72 27.47
C GLY A 127 -11.74 20.39 27.31
N MET A 128 -12.16 19.15 27.55
CA MET A 128 -13.56 18.75 27.48
C MET A 128 -14.21 18.83 28.84
N PRO A 129 -15.39 19.48 28.97
CA PRO A 129 -16.11 19.50 30.24
C PRO A 129 -16.50 18.08 30.63
N PRO A 130 -16.42 17.74 31.93
CA PRO A 130 -16.82 16.44 32.42
C PRO A 130 -18.32 16.22 32.19
N GLY A 131 -18.66 15.17 31.43
CA GLY A 131 -20.03 14.75 31.13
C GLY A 131 -20.32 13.35 31.66
N PRO A 132 -21.58 12.90 31.65
CA PRO A 132 -21.97 11.58 32.15
C PRO A 132 -21.20 10.41 31.49
N VAL A 133 -20.82 10.57 30.24
CA VAL A 133 -20.07 9.55 29.46
C VAL A 133 -18.59 9.53 29.85
N SER A 134 -18.02 10.67 30.26
CA SER A 134 -16.61 10.76 30.68
C SER A 134 -16.36 9.97 31.97
N TYR A 135 -17.31 9.91 32.88
CA TYR A 135 -17.17 9.16 34.12
C TYR A 135 -17.20 7.63 33.93
N THR A 136 -17.94 7.15 32.97
CA THR A 136 -17.98 5.72 32.67
C THR A 136 -16.69 5.22 32.02
N HIS A 137 -16.04 6.03 31.20
CA HIS A 137 -14.75 5.70 30.61
C HIS A 137 -13.59 5.79 31.62
N LEU A 138 -13.59 6.77 32.51
CA LEU A 138 -12.56 6.91 33.53
C LEU A 138 -12.59 5.77 34.55
N ARG A 139 -13.79 5.28 34.92
CA ARG A 139 -13.92 4.13 35.83
C ARG A 139 -13.50 2.79 35.26
N ALA A 140 -13.51 2.61 33.92
CA ALA A 140 -13.11 1.38 33.29
C ALA A 140 -11.59 1.16 33.30
N HIS A 141 -10.80 2.19 33.59
CA HIS A 141 -9.34 2.14 33.62
C HIS A 141 -8.74 2.12 35.06
N GLU A 142 -9.57 2.16 36.08
CA GLU A 142 -9.14 2.11 37.51
C GLU A 142 -9.25 0.71 38.15
N THR A 143 -9.58 -0.32 37.38
CA THR A 143 -9.65 -1.72 37.88
C THR A 143 -8.59 -2.60 37.25
#